data_89e1351d29ad5a1297913b3d9f9b1c63
#
_entry.id   89e1351d29ad5a1297913b3d9f9b1c63
#
_cell.length_a   1.000
_cell.length_b   1.000
_cell.length_c   1.000
_cell.angle_alpha   90.00
_cell.angle_beta   90.00
_cell.angle_gamma   90.00
#
_symmetry.space_group_name_H-M   'P 1'
#
loop_
_entity.id
_entity.type
_entity.pdbx_description
1 polymer ?
#
loop_
_entity_poly.entity_id
_entity_poly.type
_entity_poly.pdbx_seq_one_letter_code
_entity_poly.pdbx_strand_id
1 'polypeptide(L)'
;MSHKLVGFADSQTSLYIKNQLLAIANDISDLETELANENDSRLQRYCKKPDRMPCLMVFKNDVHLNHAHTKFNEKEALAWVRGAIG
;
A
#
# COMPACT_ATOMS: atom_id res chain seq x y z
N MET A 1 -2.67 -7.02 17.45
CA MET A 1 -3.01 -5.76 16.75
C MET A 1 -2.53 -5.82 15.34
N SER A 2 -3.41 -5.61 14.42
CA SER A 2 -3.07 -5.82 13.03
C SER A 2 -3.06 -4.50 12.26
N HIS A 3 -1.94 -4.25 11.62
CA HIS A 3 -1.85 -3.25 10.55
C HIS A 3 -2.10 -3.94 9.22
N LYS A 4 -2.60 -3.19 8.26
CA LYS A 4 -2.86 -3.67 6.92
C LYS A 4 -2.28 -2.72 5.90
N LEU A 5 -1.52 -3.26 4.96
CA LEU A 5 -0.99 -2.51 3.82
C LEU A 5 -1.77 -2.89 2.57
N VAL A 6 -2.38 -1.91 1.94
CA VAL A 6 -3.11 -2.11 0.68
C VAL A 6 -2.33 -1.45 -0.44
N GLY A 7 -2.02 -2.21 -1.47
CA GLY A 7 -1.40 -1.68 -2.68
C GLY A 7 -2.45 -1.54 -3.77
N PHE A 8 -2.61 -0.33 -4.30
CA PHE A 8 -3.53 -0.04 -5.39
C PHE A 8 -2.74 0.08 -6.69
N ALA A 9 -3.15 -0.66 -7.69
CA ALA A 9 -2.43 -0.72 -8.95
C ALA A 9 -3.39 -0.84 -10.12
N ASP A 10 -2.99 -0.32 -11.28
CA ASP A 10 -3.68 -0.55 -12.55
C ASP A 10 -3.03 -1.76 -13.24
N SER A 11 -3.46 -2.03 -14.49
CA SER A 11 -2.94 -3.18 -15.25
C SER A 11 -1.44 -3.08 -15.53
N GLN A 12 -0.89 -1.87 -15.58
CA GLN A 12 0.54 -1.65 -15.87
C GLN A 12 1.42 -1.76 -14.64
N THR A 13 0.89 -1.45 -13.46
CA THR A 13 1.66 -1.41 -12.22
C THR A 13 1.36 -2.57 -11.28
N SER A 14 0.44 -3.45 -11.65
CA SER A 14 -0.02 -4.55 -10.80
C SER A 14 1.11 -5.47 -10.36
N LEU A 15 1.96 -5.90 -11.29
CA LEU A 15 3.06 -6.80 -10.96
C LEU A 15 4.09 -6.13 -10.05
N TYR A 16 4.39 -4.88 -10.31
CA TYR A 16 5.31 -4.11 -9.49
C TYR A 16 4.82 -4.01 -8.04
N ILE A 17 3.55 -3.66 -7.85
CA ILE A 17 2.96 -3.53 -6.52
C ILE A 17 2.87 -4.89 -5.83
N LYS A 18 2.48 -5.93 -6.56
CA LYS A 18 2.42 -7.29 -6.01
C LYS A 18 3.77 -7.71 -5.45
N ASN A 19 4.84 -7.47 -6.20
CA ASN A 19 6.19 -7.82 -5.75
C ASN A 19 6.61 -7.02 -4.53
N GLN A 20 6.24 -5.75 -4.46
CA GLN A 20 6.51 -4.93 -3.28
C GLN A 20 5.77 -5.43 -2.05
N LEU A 21 4.49 -5.77 -2.20
CA LEU A 21 3.71 -6.31 -1.09
C LEU A 21 4.32 -7.61 -0.55
N LEU A 22 4.77 -8.48 -1.44
CA LEU A 22 5.41 -9.73 -1.04
C LEU A 22 6.72 -9.47 -0.29
N ALA A 23 7.55 -8.57 -0.77
CA ALA A 23 8.81 -8.23 -0.12
C ALA A 23 8.59 -7.64 1.27
N ILE A 24 7.61 -6.75 1.40
CA ILE A 24 7.28 -6.13 2.68
C ILE A 24 6.69 -7.17 3.65
N ALA A 25 5.83 -8.05 3.16
CA ALA A 25 5.24 -9.10 4.00
C ALA A 25 6.30 -10.07 4.55
N ASN A 26 7.36 -10.32 3.79
CA ASN A 26 8.47 -11.14 4.27
C ASN A 26 9.25 -10.49 5.40
N ASP A 27 9.33 -9.16 5.41
CA ASP A 27 10.10 -8.41 6.41
C ASP A 27 9.29 -8.06 7.65
N ILE A 28 7.97 -7.89 7.50
CA ILE A 28 7.09 -7.49 8.59
C ILE A 28 6.01 -8.56 8.73
N SER A 29 6.25 -9.51 9.62
CA SER A 29 5.41 -10.71 9.74
C SER A 29 3.99 -10.43 10.24
N ASP A 30 3.79 -9.36 11.00
CA ASP A 30 2.49 -9.02 11.57
C ASP A 30 1.62 -8.18 10.64
N LEU A 31 2.11 -7.89 9.45
CA LEU A 31 1.43 -7.00 8.52
C LEU A 31 0.59 -7.81 7.53
N GLU A 32 -0.71 -7.53 7.47
CA GLU A 32 -1.55 -8.00 6.39
C GLU A 32 -1.29 -7.19 5.13
N THR A 33 -1.33 -7.84 3.97
CA THR A 33 -1.21 -7.15 2.69
C THR A 33 -2.39 -7.49 1.80
N GLU A 34 -2.78 -6.52 0.97
CA GLU A 34 -3.86 -6.71 0.01
C GLU A 34 -3.52 -5.97 -1.27
N LEU A 35 -3.78 -6.60 -2.41
CA LEU A 35 -3.66 -5.95 -3.72
C LEU A 35 -5.06 -5.55 -4.19
N ALA A 36 -5.22 -4.28 -4.53
CA ALA A 36 -6.48 -3.73 -5.02
C ALA A 36 -6.27 -3.00 -6.35
N ASN A 37 -7.35 -2.73 -7.05
CA ASN A 37 -7.28 -2.04 -8.35
C ASN A 37 -7.67 -0.57 -8.22
N GLU A 38 -7.58 0.15 -9.34
CA GLU A 38 -7.85 1.59 -9.40
C GLU A 38 -9.31 1.96 -9.13
N ASN A 39 -10.22 1.00 -9.16
CA ASN A 39 -11.64 1.23 -8.93
C ASN A 39 -12.07 1.01 -7.48
N ASP A 40 -11.12 0.70 -6.61
CA ASP A 40 -11.42 0.45 -5.20
C ASP A 40 -11.94 1.72 -4.53
N SER A 41 -13.00 1.58 -3.74
CA SER A 41 -13.64 2.72 -3.07
C SER A 41 -12.73 3.41 -2.05
N ARG A 42 -11.81 2.65 -1.45
CA ARG A 42 -10.86 3.22 -0.49
C ARG A 42 -9.92 4.20 -1.15
N LEU A 43 -9.52 3.93 -2.38
CA LEU A 43 -8.66 4.83 -3.14
C LEU A 43 -9.35 6.17 -3.37
N GLN A 44 -10.63 6.14 -3.77
CA GLN A 44 -11.40 7.35 -3.98
C GLN A 44 -11.72 8.09 -2.69
N ARG A 45 -11.90 7.35 -1.60
CA ARG A 45 -12.27 7.93 -0.31
C ARG A 45 -11.11 8.69 0.34
N TYR A 46 -9.92 8.12 0.32
CA TYR A 46 -8.75 8.69 1.03
C TYR A 46 -7.80 9.42 0.11
N CYS A 47 -7.81 9.10 -1.17
CA CYS A 47 -6.99 9.76 -2.17
C CYS A 47 -7.88 10.41 -3.22
N LYS A 48 -7.81 11.72 -3.33
CA LYS A 48 -8.65 12.47 -4.26
C LYS A 48 -8.06 12.54 -5.67
N LYS A 49 -6.98 11.80 -5.92
CA LYS A 49 -6.32 11.77 -7.23
C LYS A 49 -6.16 10.32 -7.67
N PRO A 50 -7.27 9.65 -8.04
CA PRO A 50 -7.23 8.22 -8.35
C PRO A 50 -6.44 7.88 -9.62
N ASP A 51 -6.07 8.88 -10.41
CA ASP A 51 -5.22 8.71 -11.57
C ASP A 51 -3.74 8.52 -11.22
N ARG A 52 -3.37 8.72 -9.95
CA ARG A 52 -1.98 8.57 -9.51
C ARG A 52 -1.73 7.16 -9.01
N MET A 53 -1.45 6.27 -9.92
CA MET A 53 -1.06 4.90 -9.60
C MET A 53 0.45 4.74 -9.77
N PRO A 54 1.10 3.90 -8.97
CA PRO A 54 0.55 3.09 -7.88
C PRO A 54 0.36 3.88 -6.58
N CYS A 55 -0.44 3.33 -5.68
CA CYS A 55 -0.68 3.93 -4.37
C CYS A 55 -0.53 2.85 -3.29
N LEU A 56 0.08 3.22 -2.17
CA LEU A 56 0.12 2.37 -0.98
C LEU A 56 -0.66 3.06 0.13
N MET A 57 -1.49 2.29 0.84
CA MET A 57 -2.21 2.79 2.01
C MET A 57 -1.98 1.87 3.20
N VAL A 58 -1.80 2.47 4.37
CA VAL A 58 -1.66 1.74 5.62
C VAL A 58 -2.87 1.98 6.49
N PHE A 59 -3.43 0.90 7.01
CA PHE A 59 -4.58 0.93 7.91
C PHE A 59 -4.24 0.23 9.22
N LYS A 60 -4.90 0.66 10.28
CA LYS A 60 -4.89 -0.03 11.57
C LYS A 60 -6.32 -0.15 12.06
N ASN A 61 -6.81 -1.39 12.22
CA ASN A 61 -8.20 -1.64 12.62
C ASN A 61 -9.19 -0.90 11.72
N ASP A 62 -8.97 -0.95 10.41
CA ASP A 62 -9.76 -0.30 9.37
C ASP A 62 -9.73 1.22 9.39
N VAL A 63 -8.83 1.81 10.17
CA VAL A 63 -8.62 3.25 10.19
C VAL A 63 -7.43 3.60 9.30
N HIS A 64 -7.65 4.50 8.36
CA HIS A 64 -6.60 4.99 7.46
C HIS A 64 -5.55 5.76 8.26
N LEU A 65 -4.29 5.35 8.14
CA LEU A 65 -3.17 6.04 8.81
C LEU A 65 -2.40 6.94 7.85
N ASN A 66 -2.04 6.43 6.68
CA ASN A 66 -1.22 7.18 5.73
C ASN A 66 -1.33 6.55 4.34
N HIS A 67 -0.97 7.31 3.33
CA HIS A 67 -0.89 6.80 1.95
C HIS A 67 0.20 7.53 1.17
N ALA A 68 0.68 6.89 0.10
CA ALA A 68 1.69 7.47 -0.78
C ALA A 68 1.43 7.07 -2.22
N HIS A 69 1.73 7.98 -3.14
CA HIS A 69 1.54 7.80 -4.59
C HIS A 69 2.85 7.66 -5.35
N THR A 70 3.91 7.31 -4.66
CA THR A 70 5.25 7.29 -5.25
C THR A 70 5.64 5.88 -5.64
N LYS A 71 6.33 5.72 -6.75
CA LYS A 71 6.98 4.46 -7.08
C LYS A 71 8.23 4.31 -6.23
N PHE A 72 8.06 3.63 -5.11
CA PHE A 72 9.20 3.29 -4.27
C PHE A 72 9.98 2.10 -4.83
N ASN A 73 11.28 2.06 -4.57
CA ASN A 73 11.98 0.77 -4.62
C ASN A 73 11.67 -0.03 -3.35
N GLU A 74 12.12 -1.28 -3.27
CA GLU A 74 11.78 -2.13 -2.13
C GLU A 74 12.24 -1.55 -0.79
N LYS A 75 13.44 -0.98 -0.75
CA LYS A 75 13.98 -0.36 0.47
C LYS A 75 13.15 0.85 0.90
N GLU A 76 12.81 1.71 -0.05
CA GLU A 76 12.01 2.91 0.23
C GLU A 76 10.62 2.56 0.70
N ALA A 77 9.99 1.58 0.05
CA ALA A 77 8.66 1.13 0.43
C ALA A 77 8.65 0.57 1.84
N LEU A 78 9.64 -0.27 2.16
CA LEU A 78 9.76 -0.86 3.49
C LEU A 78 9.96 0.21 4.56
N ALA A 79 10.84 1.18 4.31
CA ALA A 79 11.09 2.28 5.25
C ALA A 79 9.83 3.13 5.46
N TRP A 80 9.11 3.42 4.39
CA TRP A 80 7.87 4.17 4.47
C TRP A 80 6.82 3.44 5.30
N VAL A 81 6.65 2.14 5.07
CA VAL A 81 5.68 1.32 5.82
C VAL A 81 6.05 1.28 7.29
N ARG A 82 7.33 1.04 7.61
CA ARG A 82 7.78 1.01 9.00
C ARG A 82 7.54 2.33 9.71
N GLY A 83 7.74 3.43 9.03
CA GLY A 83 7.42 4.75 9.57
C GLY A 83 5.92 4.96 9.79
N ALA A 84 5.10 4.43 8.92
CA ALA A 84 3.64 4.58 9.02
C ALA A 84 3.03 3.73 10.13
N ILE A 85 3.59 2.56 10.40
CA ILE A 85 3.04 1.67 11.44
C ILE A 85 3.68 1.91 12.82
N GLY A 86 4.66 2.75 12.88
CA GLY A 86 5.21 3.14 14.15
C GLY A 86 6.57 2.72 14.46
#